data_06b3ed89f327b442d5a4a1879ee103d0
#
_entry.id   06b3ed89f327b442d5a4a1879ee103d0
#
_cell.length_a   1.000
_cell.length_b   1.000
_cell.length_c   1.000
_cell.angle_alpha   90.00
_cell.angle_beta   90.00
_cell.angle_gamma   90.00
#
_symmetry.space_group_name_H-M   'P 1'
#
loop_
_entity.id
_entity.type
_entity.pdbx_description
1 polymer ?
#
loop_
_entity_poly.entity_id
_entity_poly.type
_entity_poly.pdbx_seq_one_letter_code
_entity_poly.pdbx_strand_id
1 'polypeptide(L)'
;MNILISNANDKPIYEQIYTQIRNQILSGALPPGQALPSIRALAKDLRVSVITTKRAYEELEKAGYLYTVPAKGSYVAEKNTQLV
;
A
#
# COMPACT_ATOMS: atom_id res chain seq x y z
N MET A 1 -0.07 6.41 8.56
CA MET A 1 0.62 5.25 7.96
C MET A 1 2.10 5.52 7.96
N ASN A 2 2.84 4.57 8.45
CA ASN A 2 4.27 4.74 8.69
C ASN A 2 5.05 3.78 7.81
N ILE A 3 5.83 4.31 6.89
CA ILE A 3 6.62 3.49 5.98
C ILE A 3 8.05 3.95 6.02
N LEU A 4 8.96 3.00 6.23
CA LEU A 4 10.39 3.28 6.29
C LEU A 4 11.08 2.64 5.10
N ILE A 5 11.75 3.46 4.31
CA ILE A 5 12.47 2.98 3.14
C ILE A 5 13.95 2.91 3.49
N SER A 6 14.57 1.79 3.15
CA SER A 6 15.99 1.60 3.40
C SER A 6 16.71 1.28 2.09
N ASN A 7 17.74 2.05 1.78
CA ASN A 7 18.56 1.76 0.61
C ASN A 7 19.55 0.64 0.87
N ALA A 8 19.74 0.31 2.13
CA ALA A 8 20.61 -0.80 2.49
C ALA A 8 19.91 -2.15 2.40
N ASN A 9 18.62 -2.13 2.19
CA ASN A 9 17.83 -3.34 2.07
C ASN A 9 17.99 -3.90 0.66
N ASP A 10 18.07 -5.22 0.53
CA ASP A 10 18.19 -5.88 -0.76
C ASP A 10 16.94 -5.75 -1.61
N LYS A 11 15.81 -5.50 -0.99
CA LYS A 11 14.55 -5.53 -1.71
C LYS A 11 14.31 -4.23 -2.45
N PRO A 12 13.70 -4.30 -3.64
CA PRO A 12 13.31 -3.09 -4.36
C PRO A 12 12.40 -2.21 -3.51
N ILE A 13 12.44 -0.93 -3.78
CA ILE A 13 11.66 0.02 -2.99
C ILE A 13 10.17 -0.28 -3.06
N TYR A 14 9.66 -0.65 -4.25
CA TYR A 14 8.23 -0.94 -4.35
C TYR A 14 7.84 -2.11 -3.45
N GLU A 15 8.74 -3.09 -3.31
CA GLU A 15 8.45 -4.24 -2.47
C GLU A 15 8.47 -3.86 -0.99
N GLN A 16 9.34 -2.94 -0.61
CA GLN A 16 9.36 -2.44 0.76
C GLN A 16 8.06 -1.73 1.09
N ILE A 17 7.55 -0.93 0.16
CA ILE A 17 6.27 -0.26 0.36
C ILE A 17 5.14 -1.28 0.45
N TYR A 18 5.12 -2.21 -0.49
CA TYR A 18 4.11 -3.26 -0.53
C TYR A 18 4.05 -4.04 0.78
N THR A 19 5.20 -4.52 1.22
CA THR A 19 5.27 -5.37 2.41
C THR A 19 4.80 -4.62 3.65
N GLN A 20 5.21 -3.37 3.80
CA GLN A 20 4.86 -2.62 4.99
C GLN A 20 3.37 -2.28 5.03
N ILE A 21 2.79 -1.90 3.89
CA ILE A 21 1.36 -1.63 3.85
C ILE A 21 0.59 -2.91 4.12
N ARG A 22 0.98 -4.01 3.46
CA ARG A 22 0.34 -5.29 3.68
C ARG A 22 0.35 -5.67 5.16
N ASN A 23 1.51 -5.53 5.79
CA ASN A 23 1.63 -5.91 7.19
C ASN A 23 0.76 -5.04 8.09
N GLN A 24 0.64 -3.77 7.78
CA GLN A 24 -0.22 -2.89 8.57
C GLN A 24 -1.70 -3.24 8.38
N ILE A 25 -2.07 -3.68 7.19
CA ILE A 25 -3.43 -4.13 6.95
C ILE A 25 -3.69 -5.42 7.73
N LEU A 26 -2.76 -6.35 7.66
CA LEU A 26 -2.95 -7.64 8.34
C LEU A 26 -2.95 -7.51 9.85
N SER A 27 -2.22 -6.55 10.38
CA SER A 27 -2.17 -6.35 11.82
C SER A 27 -3.33 -5.52 12.35
N GLY A 28 -4.13 -4.94 11.45
CA GLY A 28 -5.25 -4.10 11.86
C GLY A 28 -4.89 -2.64 12.05
N ALA A 29 -3.63 -2.27 11.87
CA ALA A 29 -3.23 -0.87 11.96
C ALA A 29 -3.89 -0.03 10.87
N LEU A 30 -4.18 -0.65 9.73
CA LEU A 30 -4.95 -0.04 8.66
C LEU A 30 -6.24 -0.84 8.52
N PRO A 31 -7.31 -0.39 9.16
CA PRO A 31 -8.56 -1.16 9.13
C PRO A 31 -9.26 -1.10 7.78
N PRO A 32 -10.14 -2.06 7.50
CA PRO A 32 -10.88 -2.05 6.24
C PRO A 32 -11.63 -0.74 6.05
N GLY A 33 -11.63 -0.27 4.81
CA GLY A 33 -12.33 0.96 4.46
C GLY A 33 -11.52 2.21 4.67
N GLN A 34 -10.36 2.10 5.31
CA GLN A 34 -9.54 3.29 5.54
C GLN A 34 -8.96 3.80 4.23
N ALA A 35 -9.04 5.09 4.01
CA ALA A 35 -8.45 5.72 2.84
C ALA A 35 -6.93 5.77 2.98
N LEU A 36 -6.23 5.45 1.91
CA LEU A 36 -4.79 5.59 1.87
C LEU A 36 -4.41 6.90 1.19
N PRO A 37 -3.21 7.40 1.43
CA PRO A 37 -2.77 8.58 0.70
C PRO A 37 -2.73 8.29 -0.79
N SER A 38 -2.88 9.32 -1.60
CA SER A 38 -2.77 9.14 -3.04
C SER A 38 -1.36 8.68 -3.39
N ILE A 39 -1.23 8.06 -4.56
CA ILE A 39 0.07 7.61 -5.02
C ILE A 39 1.06 8.77 -5.06
N ARG A 40 0.63 9.93 -5.55
CA ARG A 40 1.51 11.09 -5.64
C ARG A 40 1.89 11.60 -4.25
N ALA A 41 0.94 11.63 -3.33
CA ALA A 41 1.21 12.11 -1.99
C ALA A 41 2.19 11.20 -1.28
N LEU A 42 2.01 9.89 -1.40
CA LEU A 42 2.91 8.97 -0.75
C LEU A 42 4.30 8.98 -1.38
N ALA A 43 4.35 9.08 -2.71
CA ALA A 43 5.64 9.15 -3.40
C ALA A 43 6.43 10.37 -2.93
N LYS A 44 5.75 11.50 -2.80
CA LYS A 44 6.38 12.72 -2.34
C LYS A 44 6.86 12.58 -0.89
N ASP A 45 6.03 12.00 -0.07
CA ASP A 45 6.33 11.82 1.35
C ASP A 45 7.54 10.92 1.55
N LEU A 46 7.63 9.86 0.77
CA LEU A 46 8.73 8.90 0.88
C LEU A 46 9.93 9.28 0.04
N ARG A 47 9.79 10.31 -0.79
CA ARG A 47 10.85 10.75 -1.71
C ARG A 47 11.25 9.65 -2.68
N VAL A 48 10.25 8.98 -3.22
CA VAL A 48 10.45 7.95 -4.23
C VAL A 48 9.64 8.32 -5.46
N SER A 49 9.86 7.61 -6.56
CA SER A 49 9.17 7.93 -7.79
C SER A 49 7.70 7.55 -7.71
N VAL A 50 6.88 8.26 -8.49
CA VAL A 50 5.46 7.94 -8.59
C VAL A 50 5.29 6.54 -9.19
N ILE A 51 6.14 6.18 -10.14
CA ILE A 51 6.06 4.87 -10.79
C ILE A 51 6.28 3.75 -9.76
N THR A 52 7.27 3.92 -8.90
CA THR A 52 7.56 2.95 -7.86
C THR A 52 6.38 2.80 -6.89
N THR A 53 5.83 3.91 -6.46
CA THR A 53 4.70 3.90 -5.55
C THR A 53 3.47 3.29 -6.21
N LYS A 54 3.23 3.63 -7.47
CA LYS A 54 2.12 3.09 -8.21
C LYS A 54 2.23 1.56 -8.31
N ARG A 55 3.42 1.07 -8.56
CA ARG A 55 3.62 -0.37 -8.64
C ARG A 55 3.27 -1.06 -7.34
N ALA A 56 3.66 -0.48 -6.21
CA ALA A 56 3.33 -1.06 -4.91
C ALA A 56 1.82 -1.12 -4.72
N TYR A 57 1.12 -0.04 -5.07
CA TYR A 57 -0.34 -0.02 -4.93
C TYR A 57 -0.99 -1.04 -5.87
N GLU A 58 -0.49 -1.17 -7.09
CA GLU A 58 -1.05 -2.14 -8.03
C GLU A 58 -0.86 -3.57 -7.52
N GLU A 59 0.29 -3.87 -6.93
CA GLU A 59 0.51 -5.19 -6.38
C GLU A 59 -0.39 -5.46 -5.19
N LEU A 60 -0.62 -4.45 -4.35
CA LEU A 60 -1.54 -4.60 -3.24
C LEU A 60 -2.97 -4.84 -3.72
N GLU A 61 -3.35 -4.15 -4.78
CA GLU A 61 -4.69 -4.31 -5.33
C GLU A 61 -4.85 -5.70 -5.95
N LYS A 62 -3.85 -6.17 -6.67
CA LYS A 62 -3.85 -7.50 -7.24
C LYS A 62 -3.98 -8.58 -6.18
N ALA A 63 -3.33 -8.36 -5.05
CA ALA A 63 -3.36 -9.33 -3.95
C ALA A 63 -4.63 -9.23 -3.11
N GLY A 64 -5.48 -8.24 -3.39
CA GLY A 64 -6.74 -8.11 -2.68
C GLY A 64 -6.68 -7.29 -1.42
N TYR A 65 -5.59 -6.58 -1.17
CA TYR A 65 -5.47 -5.77 0.04
C TYR A 65 -6.03 -4.36 -0.13
N LEU A 66 -6.09 -3.88 -1.36
CA LEU A 66 -6.59 -2.54 -1.66
C LEU A 66 -7.64 -2.62 -2.75
N TYR A 67 -8.50 -1.61 -2.78
CA TYR A 67 -9.32 -1.37 -3.97
C TYR A 67 -9.28 0.11 -4.28
N THR A 68 -9.44 0.44 -5.55
CA THR A 68 -9.38 1.81 -6.02
C THR A 68 -10.75 2.25 -6.52
N VAL A 69 -11.18 3.41 -6.04
CA VAL A 69 -12.42 4.03 -6.50
C VAL A 69 -12.03 5.19 -7.38
N PRO A 70 -12.41 5.19 -8.67
CA PRO A 70 -12.02 6.28 -9.57
C PRO A 70 -12.43 7.62 -9.00
N ALA A 71 -11.55 8.59 -9.13
CA ALA A 71 -11.73 9.95 -8.67
C ALA A 71 -11.76 10.11 -7.14
N LYS A 72 -11.71 9.01 -6.40
CA LYS A 72 -11.71 9.10 -4.93
C LYS A 72 -10.43 8.61 -4.30
N GLY A 73 -9.83 7.56 -4.84
CA GLY A 73 -8.56 7.08 -4.34
C GLY A 73 -8.58 5.61 -3.98
N SER A 74 -7.60 5.21 -3.21
CA SER A 74 -7.43 3.82 -2.81
C SER A 74 -7.81 3.62 -1.36
N TYR A 75 -8.42 2.49 -1.08
CA TYR A 75 -8.92 2.17 0.25
C TYR A 75 -8.51 0.77 0.63
N VAL A 76 -8.41 0.52 1.92
CA VAL A 76 -8.10 -0.81 2.43
C VAL A 76 -9.30 -1.72 2.15
N ALA A 77 -9.05 -2.82 1.45
CA ALA A 77 -10.11 -3.77 1.15
C ALA A 77 -10.45 -4.56 2.39
N GLU A 78 -11.71 -4.97 2.48
CA GLU A 78 -12.09 -5.85 3.55
C GLU A 78 -11.56 -7.22 3.24
N LYS A 79 -10.73 -7.72 4.12
CA LYS A 79 -10.11 -9.00 3.90
C LYS A 79 -11.10 -10.07 4.23
N ASN A 80 -11.69 -10.59 3.25
CA ASN A 80 -12.72 -11.58 3.44
C ASN A 80 -12.11 -12.94 3.49
N THR A 81 -11.58 -13.22 4.57
CA THR A 81 -10.86 -14.45 4.68
C THR A 81 -11.70 -15.61 5.09
N GLN A 82 -12.66 -15.49 5.26
CA GLN A 82 -13.24 -16.52 5.52
C GLN A 82 -13.63 -17.34 4.73
N LEU A 83 -13.45 -17.45 4.37
CA LEU A 83 -13.72 -18.12 3.77
C LEU A 83 -13.42 -19.07 3.70
N VAL A 84 -13.37 -19.30 3.97
CA VAL A 84 -13.19 -20.13 4.10
C VAL A 84 -13.15 -20.66 4.15
#